data_251352d6fbafccc48635085943024d8d
#
_entry.id   251352d6fbafccc48635085943024d8d
#
_cell.length_a   1.000
_cell.length_b   1.000
_cell.length_c   1.000
_cell.angle_alpha   90.00
_cell.angle_beta   90.00
_cell.angle_gamma   90.00
#
_symmetry.space_group_name_H-M   'P 1'
#
loop_
_entity.id
_entity.type
_entity.pdbx_description
1 polymer ?
#
loop_
_entity_poly.entity_id
_entity_poly.type
_entity_poly.pdbx_seq_one_letter_code
_entity_poly.pdbx_strand_id
1 'polypeptide(L)'
;MPNIKITDRLSNGETLLLDGGTGSELQRRGANVLKGAINKKDATSQQKTWAWSATTNIEFSDVVRQVHKDYLRVGADIIISNNFWTIPSRMNSIGLGDRWEEYATAAGENAVSARDEENPEAYVAGGIAAPTMQSLQEVPVPDIEYMGEKAFHKEYYDHAKLLADIGVDLILAEYLGFVSDSVAAVDACAEVGLPVFLGIRHIGQNGKMQYHNANQNNTTEETLNELAKALEGHPVDAILLMCSNPEAISAGLPIIRDSFNGPIGAYPNIGYNPTGPITNSPTLTNQLPSGGKDILQTQNYSPSRLAEFATKWKKTGAQIIGGCCATGPEHIMAMKPIVKD
;
A
#
# COMPACT_ATOMS: atom_id res chain seq x y z
N MET A 1 -11.95 11.97 -14.89
CA MET A 1 -12.44 11.70 -13.53
C MET A 1 -13.74 10.90 -13.63
N PRO A 2 -13.95 9.91 -12.76
CA PRO A 2 -15.16 9.10 -12.73
C PRO A 2 -16.43 9.96 -12.56
N ASN A 3 -17.54 9.53 -13.17
CA ASN A 3 -18.82 10.27 -13.10
C ASN A 3 -19.50 10.18 -11.72
N ILE A 4 -19.19 9.15 -10.94
CA ILE A 4 -19.78 8.91 -9.61
C ILE A 4 -18.65 8.98 -8.58
N LYS A 5 -18.88 9.66 -7.46
CA LYS A 5 -17.90 9.68 -6.37
C LYS A 5 -17.75 8.30 -5.74
N ILE A 6 -16.52 7.95 -5.37
CA ILE A 6 -16.25 6.65 -4.72
C ILE A 6 -17.03 6.49 -3.40
N THR A 7 -17.16 7.57 -2.64
CA THR A 7 -17.93 7.60 -1.39
C THR A 7 -19.41 7.30 -1.60
N ASP A 8 -19.98 7.72 -2.74
CA ASP A 8 -21.39 7.44 -3.08
C ASP A 8 -21.58 5.96 -3.42
N ARG A 9 -20.63 5.36 -4.18
CA ARG A 9 -20.69 3.91 -4.48
C ARG A 9 -20.58 3.08 -3.19
N LEU A 10 -19.66 3.43 -2.30
CA LEU A 10 -19.49 2.72 -1.03
C LEU A 10 -20.69 2.89 -0.10
N SER A 11 -21.29 4.09 -0.02
CA SER A 11 -22.50 4.34 0.77
C SER A 11 -23.75 3.62 0.22
N ASN A 12 -23.78 3.34 -1.08
CA ASN A 12 -24.80 2.50 -1.71
C ASN A 12 -24.56 0.99 -1.48
N GLY A 13 -23.53 0.60 -0.73
CA GLY A 13 -23.23 -0.79 -0.40
C GLY A 13 -22.49 -1.56 -1.50
N GLU A 14 -21.97 -0.86 -2.52
CA GLU A 14 -21.19 -1.52 -3.57
C GLU A 14 -19.86 -2.08 -3.00
N THR A 15 -19.43 -3.20 -3.57
CA THR A 15 -18.09 -3.75 -3.34
C THR A 15 -17.21 -3.43 -4.53
N LEU A 16 -16.03 -2.84 -4.27
CA LEU A 16 -15.10 -2.38 -5.28
C LEU A 16 -13.86 -3.26 -5.34
N LEU A 17 -13.41 -3.56 -6.54
CA LEU A 17 -12.20 -4.34 -6.79
C LEU A 17 -10.99 -3.41 -6.83
N LEU A 18 -10.09 -3.58 -5.85
CA LEU A 18 -8.79 -2.90 -5.83
C LEU A 18 -7.78 -3.67 -6.67
N ASP A 19 -6.76 -3.01 -7.14
CA ASP A 19 -5.65 -3.61 -7.88
C ASP A 19 -4.78 -4.54 -7.00
N GLY A 20 -3.63 -4.92 -7.51
CA GLY A 20 -2.65 -5.79 -6.85
C GLY A 20 -1.30 -5.10 -6.61
N GLY A 21 -0.26 -5.91 -6.43
CA GLY A 21 1.07 -5.45 -6.09
C GLY A 21 1.83 -4.83 -7.25
N THR A 22 1.73 -3.52 -7.47
CA THR A 22 2.45 -2.80 -8.53
C THR A 22 3.95 -3.06 -8.49
N GLY A 23 4.60 -2.92 -7.34
CA GLY A 23 6.04 -3.18 -7.20
C GLY A 23 6.43 -4.62 -7.53
N SER A 24 5.62 -5.62 -7.16
CA SER A 24 5.84 -7.02 -7.51
C SER A 24 5.71 -7.27 -9.01
N GLU A 25 4.74 -6.65 -9.68
CA GLU A 25 4.57 -6.73 -11.13
C GLU A 25 5.70 -6.04 -11.89
N LEU A 26 6.16 -4.90 -11.44
CA LEU A 26 7.34 -4.24 -11.98
C LEU A 26 8.56 -5.14 -11.92
N GLN A 27 8.77 -5.82 -10.79
CA GLN A 27 9.86 -6.77 -10.63
C GLN A 27 9.72 -7.98 -11.56
N ARG A 28 8.53 -8.55 -11.71
CA ARG A 28 8.26 -9.64 -12.68
C ARG A 28 8.58 -9.24 -14.12
N ARG A 29 8.45 -7.96 -14.45
CA ARG A 29 8.72 -7.37 -15.77
C ARG A 29 10.16 -6.88 -15.93
N GLY A 30 11.03 -7.15 -14.95
CA GLY A 30 12.47 -6.88 -15.01
C GLY A 30 12.87 -5.47 -14.54
N ALA A 31 11.97 -4.68 -13.96
CA ALA A 31 12.33 -3.40 -13.39
C ALA A 31 13.10 -3.56 -12.07
N ASN A 32 14.11 -2.70 -11.85
CA ASN A 32 14.88 -2.73 -10.61
C ASN A 32 14.14 -1.96 -9.51
N VAL A 33 13.30 -2.65 -8.76
CA VAL A 33 12.49 -2.08 -7.68
C VAL A 33 13.28 -1.84 -6.37
N LEU A 34 14.50 -2.35 -6.26
CA LEU A 34 15.34 -2.25 -5.06
C LEU A 34 16.51 -1.27 -5.23
N LYS A 35 16.44 -0.37 -6.20
CA LYS A 35 17.49 0.63 -6.41
C LYS A 35 17.73 1.46 -5.15
N GLY A 36 18.98 1.64 -4.79
CA GLY A 36 19.41 2.27 -3.53
C GLY A 36 19.80 1.30 -2.43
N ALA A 37 19.26 0.08 -2.40
CA ALA A 37 19.61 -0.93 -1.40
C ALA A 37 20.97 -1.61 -1.64
N ILE A 38 21.42 -1.64 -2.89
CA ILE A 38 22.45 -2.56 -3.36
C ILE A 38 23.86 -1.95 -3.33
N ASN A 39 24.00 -0.63 -3.34
CA ASN A 39 25.31 0.02 -3.61
C ASN A 39 26.12 0.43 -2.39
N LYS A 40 25.72 0.11 -1.17
CA LYS A 40 26.56 0.39 0.00
C LYS A 40 27.23 -0.89 0.48
N LYS A 41 28.39 -1.22 -0.11
CA LYS A 41 29.26 -2.31 0.35
C LYS A 41 29.68 -2.15 1.83
N ASP A 42 29.58 -0.95 2.38
CA ASP A 42 29.98 -0.59 3.73
C ASP A 42 28.80 -0.34 4.69
N ALA A 43 27.57 -0.54 4.23
CA ALA A 43 26.41 -0.37 5.11
C ALA A 43 26.34 -1.55 6.10
N THR A 44 26.46 -1.26 7.38
CA THR A 44 26.09 -2.18 8.45
C THR A 44 24.64 -2.64 8.24
N SER A 45 24.25 -3.80 8.75
CA SER A 45 22.92 -4.39 8.57
C SER A 45 21.75 -3.46 8.95
N GLN A 46 22.01 -2.41 9.70
CA GLN A 46 21.05 -1.38 10.13
C GLN A 46 20.77 -0.29 9.08
N GLN A 47 21.57 -0.16 8.02
CA GLN A 47 21.47 0.92 7.03
C GLN A 47 20.94 0.48 5.66
N LYS A 48 20.19 -0.60 5.59
CA LYS A 48 19.52 -1.03 4.34
C LYS A 48 18.30 -0.17 4.07
N THR A 49 18.53 1.03 3.56
CA THR A 49 17.48 1.93 3.11
C THR A 49 17.29 1.75 1.61
N TRP A 50 16.08 1.49 1.19
CA TRP A 50 15.67 1.48 -0.21
C TRP A 50 14.33 2.21 -0.35
N ALA A 51 14.10 2.79 -1.52
CA ALA A 51 12.80 3.30 -1.90
C ALA A 51 12.16 2.29 -2.86
N TRP A 52 11.35 1.39 -2.32
CA TRP A 52 10.68 0.32 -3.05
C TRP A 52 9.94 0.86 -4.28
N SER A 53 10.37 0.43 -5.46
CA SER A 53 9.86 0.81 -6.78
C SER A 53 9.81 2.32 -7.11
N ALA A 54 10.10 3.24 -6.19
CA ALA A 54 9.93 4.69 -6.41
C ALA A 54 10.71 5.21 -7.63
N THR A 55 11.93 4.75 -7.85
CA THR A 55 12.75 5.20 -9.00
C THR A 55 12.23 4.68 -10.34
N THR A 56 11.43 3.62 -10.35
CA THR A 56 10.86 3.06 -11.58
C THR A 56 9.86 4.00 -12.23
N ASN A 57 9.27 4.93 -11.48
CA ASN A 57 8.29 5.88 -12.01
C ASN A 57 8.82 6.73 -13.16
N ILE A 58 10.12 7.00 -13.17
CA ILE A 58 10.82 7.72 -14.23
C ILE A 58 11.59 6.75 -15.13
N GLU A 59 12.36 5.84 -14.51
CA GLU A 59 13.29 4.96 -15.24
C GLU A 59 12.58 3.90 -16.08
N PHE A 60 11.36 3.51 -15.69
CA PHE A 60 10.51 2.49 -16.33
C PHE A 60 9.06 2.97 -16.44
N SER A 61 8.85 4.26 -16.71
CA SER A 61 7.53 4.91 -16.70
C SER A 61 6.50 4.14 -17.56
N ASP A 62 6.88 3.71 -18.78
CA ASP A 62 5.98 2.95 -19.65
C ASP A 62 5.58 1.60 -19.05
N VAL A 63 6.50 0.94 -18.31
CA VAL A 63 6.20 -0.33 -17.64
C VAL A 63 5.26 -0.10 -16.46
N VAL A 64 5.47 0.98 -15.67
CA VAL A 64 4.57 1.37 -14.58
C VAL A 64 3.16 1.61 -15.12
N ARG A 65 3.03 2.41 -16.18
CA ARG A 65 1.74 2.68 -16.83
C ARG A 65 1.07 1.41 -17.34
N GLN A 66 1.85 0.51 -17.96
CA GLN A 66 1.33 -0.77 -18.44
C GLN A 66 0.83 -1.68 -17.31
N VAL A 67 1.48 -1.69 -16.14
CA VAL A 67 1.02 -2.43 -14.96
C VAL A 67 -0.35 -1.93 -14.51
N HIS A 68 -0.53 -0.60 -14.40
CA HIS A 68 -1.83 -0.01 -14.04
C HIS A 68 -2.92 -0.36 -15.07
N LYS A 69 -2.62 -0.28 -16.37
CA LYS A 69 -3.56 -0.68 -17.43
C LYS A 69 -3.96 -2.15 -17.33
N ASP A 70 -3.02 -3.04 -17.03
CA ASP A 70 -3.31 -4.47 -16.94
C ASP A 70 -4.25 -4.78 -15.77
N TYR A 71 -4.11 -4.09 -14.62
CA TYR A 71 -5.07 -4.20 -13.53
C TYR A 71 -6.46 -3.66 -13.91
N LEU A 72 -6.53 -2.54 -14.63
CA LEU A 72 -7.80 -2.00 -15.14
C LEU A 72 -8.48 -2.97 -16.13
N ARG A 73 -7.72 -3.59 -17.04
CA ARG A 73 -8.22 -4.57 -18.02
C ARG A 73 -8.82 -5.80 -17.38
N VAL A 74 -8.26 -6.28 -16.28
CA VAL A 74 -8.83 -7.41 -15.54
C VAL A 74 -9.99 -7.02 -14.66
N GLY A 75 -10.30 -5.72 -14.55
CA GLY A 75 -11.53 -5.19 -13.97
C GLY A 75 -11.40 -4.50 -12.64
N ALA A 76 -10.21 -4.07 -12.24
CA ALA A 76 -10.04 -3.22 -11.06
C ALA A 76 -10.89 -1.93 -11.19
N ASP A 77 -11.60 -1.57 -10.12
CA ASP A 77 -12.31 -0.30 -9.98
C ASP A 77 -11.39 0.79 -9.44
N ILE A 78 -10.39 0.40 -8.66
CA ILE A 78 -9.43 1.28 -8.00
C ILE A 78 -8.04 0.78 -8.33
N ILE A 79 -7.17 1.67 -8.79
CA ILE A 79 -5.73 1.42 -8.88
C ILE A 79 -4.98 2.33 -7.91
N ILE A 80 -3.92 1.83 -7.29
CA ILE A 80 -3.05 2.60 -6.39
C ILE A 80 -1.86 3.11 -7.19
N SER A 81 -1.62 4.43 -7.20
CA SER A 81 -0.43 5.01 -7.84
C SER A 81 0.85 4.50 -7.18
N ASN A 82 1.93 4.36 -7.96
CA ASN A 82 3.19 3.81 -7.46
C ASN A 82 3.98 4.83 -6.60
N ASN A 83 3.27 5.51 -5.70
CA ASN A 83 3.80 6.54 -4.80
C ASN A 83 4.26 6.00 -3.44
N PHE A 84 4.14 4.71 -3.18
CA PHE A 84 4.38 4.08 -1.89
C PHE A 84 5.65 4.58 -1.17
N TRP A 85 6.75 4.75 -1.87
CA TRP A 85 8.01 5.23 -1.31
C TRP A 85 8.53 6.54 -1.92
N THR A 86 7.70 7.31 -2.62
CA THR A 86 8.10 8.64 -3.14
C THR A 86 7.98 9.75 -2.10
N ILE A 87 7.80 9.42 -0.83
CA ILE A 87 7.74 10.39 0.26
C ILE A 87 9.12 11.00 0.55
N PRO A 88 9.19 12.27 1.00
CA PRO A 88 10.44 12.99 1.18
C PRO A 88 11.48 12.26 2.03
N SER A 89 11.10 11.74 3.19
CA SER A 89 11.99 11.03 4.11
C SER A 89 12.63 9.80 3.48
N ARG A 90 11.86 9.01 2.72
CA ARG A 90 12.36 7.82 2.03
C ARG A 90 13.24 8.17 0.84
N MET A 91 12.86 9.13 0.04
CA MET A 91 13.68 9.60 -1.07
C MET A 91 15.01 10.18 -0.57
N ASN A 92 14.97 10.91 0.54
CA ASN A 92 16.19 11.41 1.19
C ASN A 92 17.13 10.28 1.65
N SER A 93 16.58 9.18 2.16
CA SER A 93 17.37 8.03 2.63
C SER A 93 18.18 7.35 1.52
N ILE A 94 17.81 7.53 0.27
CA ILE A 94 18.53 7.02 -0.92
C ILE A 94 19.26 8.13 -1.69
N GLY A 95 19.33 9.36 -1.14
CA GLY A 95 20.02 10.49 -1.75
C GLY A 95 19.25 11.20 -2.88
N LEU A 96 17.93 11.05 -2.91
CA LEU A 96 17.03 11.65 -3.91
C LEU A 96 15.99 12.58 -3.27
N GLY A 97 16.23 13.04 -2.03
CA GLY A 97 15.28 13.88 -1.29
C GLY A 97 14.93 15.18 -2.01
N ASP A 98 15.90 15.85 -2.65
CA ASP A 98 15.66 17.08 -3.40
C ASP A 98 14.84 16.87 -4.70
N ARG A 99 14.59 15.60 -5.08
CA ARG A 99 13.86 15.22 -6.29
C ARG A 99 12.59 14.43 -5.99
N TRP A 100 12.16 14.38 -4.74
CA TRP A 100 11.00 13.57 -4.37
C TRP A 100 9.73 13.96 -5.12
N GLU A 101 9.50 15.26 -5.34
CA GLU A 101 8.35 15.76 -6.10
C GLU A 101 8.34 15.26 -7.55
N GLU A 102 9.51 15.22 -8.19
CA GLU A 102 9.65 14.72 -9.56
C GLU A 102 9.22 13.25 -9.67
N TYR A 103 9.66 12.40 -8.72
CA TYR A 103 9.31 10.99 -8.70
C TYR A 103 7.84 10.76 -8.29
N ALA A 104 7.36 11.55 -7.35
CA ALA A 104 5.96 11.50 -6.91
C ALA A 104 5.00 11.94 -8.02
N THR A 105 5.34 13.02 -8.74
CA THR A 105 4.58 13.49 -9.91
C THR A 105 4.52 12.41 -10.98
N ALA A 106 5.66 11.84 -11.37
CA ALA A 106 5.70 10.80 -12.38
C ALA A 106 4.86 9.57 -12.01
N ALA A 107 4.83 9.19 -10.72
CA ALA A 107 4.02 8.09 -10.24
C ALA A 107 2.52 8.36 -10.37
N GLY A 108 2.06 9.54 -9.93
CA GLY A 108 0.67 9.96 -10.05
C GLY A 108 0.23 10.09 -11.52
N GLU A 109 1.02 10.75 -12.34
CA GLU A 109 0.73 10.92 -13.77
C GLU A 109 0.66 9.58 -14.51
N ASN A 110 1.52 8.60 -14.20
CA ASN A 110 1.46 7.27 -14.79
C ASN A 110 0.13 6.57 -14.49
N ALA A 111 -0.37 6.68 -13.25
CA ALA A 111 -1.63 6.08 -12.84
C ALA A 111 -2.84 6.80 -13.44
N VAL A 112 -2.87 8.14 -13.40
CA VAL A 112 -3.95 8.95 -13.98
C VAL A 112 -4.02 8.73 -15.50
N SER A 113 -2.88 8.75 -16.20
CA SER A 113 -2.84 8.48 -17.64
C SER A 113 -3.33 7.07 -17.97
N ALA A 114 -2.94 6.07 -17.18
CA ALA A 114 -3.41 4.69 -17.38
C ALA A 114 -4.93 4.56 -17.21
N ARG A 115 -5.51 5.23 -16.19
CA ARG A 115 -6.96 5.29 -15.98
C ARG A 115 -7.66 5.96 -17.17
N ASP A 116 -7.22 7.14 -17.54
CA ASP A 116 -7.86 7.94 -18.60
C ASP A 116 -7.84 7.22 -19.97
N GLU A 117 -6.77 6.47 -20.26
CA GLU A 117 -6.63 5.72 -21.50
C GLU A 117 -7.36 4.36 -21.50
N GLU A 118 -7.47 3.67 -20.34
CA GLU A 118 -7.96 2.29 -20.29
C GLU A 118 -9.37 2.17 -19.72
N ASN A 119 -9.69 2.91 -18.64
CA ASN A 119 -11.00 2.93 -17.99
C ASN A 119 -11.25 4.24 -17.23
N PRO A 120 -11.78 5.29 -17.90
CA PRO A 120 -12.02 6.59 -17.27
C PRO A 120 -12.98 6.59 -16.08
N GLU A 121 -13.76 5.52 -15.88
CA GLU A 121 -14.66 5.36 -14.73
C GLU A 121 -14.01 4.70 -13.51
N ALA A 122 -12.77 4.22 -13.63
CA ALA A 122 -12.00 3.73 -12.50
C ALA A 122 -11.43 4.89 -11.67
N TYR A 123 -11.06 4.58 -10.44
CA TYR A 123 -10.49 5.55 -9.50
C TYR A 123 -8.98 5.35 -9.36
N VAL A 124 -8.27 6.46 -9.18
CA VAL A 124 -6.85 6.46 -8.81
C VAL A 124 -6.73 6.83 -7.33
N ALA A 125 -6.23 5.93 -6.53
CA ALA A 125 -5.83 6.18 -5.16
C ALA A 125 -4.38 6.67 -5.13
N GLY A 126 -4.14 7.86 -4.61
CA GLY A 126 -2.79 8.36 -4.33
C GLY A 126 -2.22 7.66 -3.09
N GLY A 127 -1.36 6.65 -3.27
CA GLY A 127 -0.83 5.84 -2.17
C GLY A 127 0.34 6.53 -1.45
N ILE A 128 0.21 6.86 -0.18
CA ILE A 128 1.24 7.49 0.65
C ILE A 128 1.58 6.55 1.81
N ALA A 129 2.77 5.93 1.78
CA ALA A 129 3.18 5.04 2.85
C ALA A 129 3.68 5.77 4.09
N ALA A 130 3.65 5.07 5.23
CA ALA A 130 4.30 5.56 6.45
C ALA A 130 5.80 5.79 6.22
N PRO A 131 6.40 6.86 6.76
CA PRO A 131 7.83 7.14 6.67
C PRO A 131 8.70 5.98 7.16
N THR A 132 8.20 5.22 8.15
CA THR A 132 8.88 4.07 8.78
C THR A 132 10.32 4.35 9.20
N MET A 133 10.58 5.58 9.64
CA MET A 133 11.90 6.02 10.13
C MET A 133 12.31 5.25 11.38
N GLN A 134 11.34 4.82 12.17
CA GLN A 134 11.52 3.97 13.33
C GLN A 134 12.14 2.59 13.00
N SER A 135 12.10 2.14 11.74
CA SER A 135 12.80 0.91 11.34
C SER A 135 14.32 0.98 11.52
N LEU A 136 14.83 2.17 11.74
CA LEU A 136 16.23 2.46 12.04
C LEU A 136 16.53 2.46 13.54
N GLN A 137 15.49 2.35 14.40
CA GLN A 137 15.61 2.36 15.85
C GLN A 137 15.67 0.93 16.43
N GLU A 138 16.29 0.79 17.59
CA GLU A 138 16.31 -0.47 18.35
C GLU A 138 14.93 -0.80 18.93
N VAL A 139 14.20 0.24 19.36
CA VAL A 139 12.84 0.14 19.87
C VAL A 139 11.90 0.86 18.93
N PRO A 140 10.84 0.21 18.44
CA PRO A 140 9.87 0.85 17.57
C PRO A 140 9.09 1.93 18.33
N VAL A 141 9.10 3.13 17.77
CA VAL A 141 8.30 4.27 18.21
C VAL A 141 7.49 4.79 17.02
N PRO A 142 6.34 5.45 17.23
CA PRO A 142 5.60 6.10 16.16
C PRO A 142 6.48 7.07 15.35
N ASP A 143 6.26 7.15 14.05
CA ASP A 143 7.01 8.08 13.18
C ASP A 143 6.80 9.54 13.62
N ILE A 144 5.59 9.87 14.09
CA ILE A 144 5.27 11.21 14.62
C ILE A 144 6.12 11.58 15.85
N GLU A 145 6.42 10.63 16.71
CA GLU A 145 7.31 10.83 17.86
C GLU A 145 8.76 11.02 17.40
N TYR A 146 9.18 10.25 16.40
CA TYR A 146 10.53 10.29 15.86
C TYR A 146 10.83 11.57 15.07
N MET A 147 9.90 11.97 14.20
CA MET A 147 10.05 13.11 13.30
C MET A 147 9.62 14.43 13.93
N GLY A 148 8.74 14.37 14.90
CA GLY A 148 7.98 15.49 15.44
C GLY A 148 6.73 15.78 14.62
N GLU A 149 5.67 16.20 15.29
CA GLU A 149 4.32 16.40 14.74
C GLU A 149 4.32 17.29 13.48
N LYS A 150 5.01 18.42 13.52
CA LYS A 150 5.07 19.35 12.39
C LYS A 150 5.71 18.76 11.15
N ALA A 151 6.78 17.99 11.29
CA ALA A 151 7.48 17.38 10.16
C ALA A 151 6.66 16.22 9.59
N PHE A 152 6.04 15.42 10.45
CA PHE A 152 5.15 14.33 10.07
C PHE A 152 3.94 14.85 9.27
N HIS A 153 3.23 15.85 9.82
CA HIS A 153 2.11 16.49 9.14
C HIS A 153 2.51 17.03 7.75
N LYS A 154 3.61 17.80 7.70
CA LYS A 154 4.10 18.38 6.44
C LYS A 154 4.38 17.32 5.38
N GLU A 155 4.95 16.19 5.75
CA GLU A 155 5.28 15.12 4.81
C GLU A 155 4.03 14.52 4.16
N TYR A 156 2.97 14.28 4.94
CA TYR A 156 1.70 13.79 4.43
C TYR A 156 0.93 14.84 3.64
N TYR A 157 0.83 16.05 4.17
CA TYR A 157 0.09 17.14 3.52
C TYR A 157 0.69 17.52 2.16
N ASP A 158 2.00 17.75 2.10
CA ASP A 158 2.67 18.14 0.84
C ASP A 158 2.51 17.06 -0.23
N HIS A 159 2.63 15.79 0.16
CA HIS A 159 2.47 14.67 -0.77
C HIS A 159 1.01 14.52 -1.23
N ALA A 160 0.05 14.57 -0.29
CA ALA A 160 -1.37 14.51 -0.61
C ALA A 160 -1.78 15.67 -1.54
N LYS A 161 -1.28 16.89 -1.26
CA LYS A 161 -1.52 18.05 -2.11
C LYS A 161 -0.99 17.88 -3.52
N LEU A 162 0.24 17.41 -3.67
CA LEU A 162 0.83 17.12 -4.98
C LEU A 162 -0.03 16.11 -5.76
N LEU A 163 -0.47 15.04 -5.11
CA LEU A 163 -1.31 14.01 -5.74
C LEU A 163 -2.70 14.54 -6.12
N ALA A 164 -3.30 15.36 -5.27
CA ALA A 164 -4.58 16.02 -5.56
C ALA A 164 -4.46 16.96 -6.78
N ASP A 165 -3.38 17.73 -6.88
CA ASP A 165 -3.11 18.64 -8.00
C ASP A 165 -2.88 17.87 -9.33
N ILE A 166 -2.36 16.63 -9.27
CA ILE A 166 -2.22 15.73 -10.44
C ILE A 166 -3.58 15.16 -10.88
N GLY A 167 -4.55 15.06 -10.01
CA GLY A 167 -5.90 14.58 -10.31
C GLY A 167 -6.16 13.12 -9.93
N VAL A 168 -5.59 12.65 -8.81
CA VAL A 168 -6.04 11.41 -8.17
C VAL A 168 -7.44 11.61 -7.58
N ASP A 169 -8.19 10.54 -7.36
CA ASP A 169 -9.58 10.60 -6.94
C ASP A 169 -9.76 10.48 -5.41
N LEU A 170 -8.77 9.94 -4.73
CA LEU A 170 -8.72 9.78 -3.27
C LEU A 170 -7.25 9.66 -2.80
N ILE A 171 -7.02 9.88 -1.52
CA ILE A 171 -5.73 9.61 -0.89
C ILE A 171 -5.83 8.30 -0.09
N LEU A 172 -4.85 7.43 -0.25
CA LEU A 172 -4.68 6.22 0.55
C LEU A 172 -3.44 6.39 1.44
N ALA A 173 -3.66 6.81 2.69
CA ALA A 173 -2.61 6.80 3.72
C ALA A 173 -2.39 5.35 4.14
N GLU A 174 -1.29 4.75 3.73
CA GLU A 174 -1.12 3.30 3.84
C GLU A 174 0.15 2.87 4.57
N TYR A 175 0.21 1.58 4.93
CA TYR A 175 1.36 0.98 5.60
C TYR A 175 1.59 1.52 7.02
N LEU A 176 0.54 2.03 7.66
CA LEU A 176 0.58 2.53 9.03
C LEU A 176 0.53 1.39 10.05
N GLY A 177 1.24 1.53 11.15
CA GLY A 177 1.39 0.49 12.17
C GLY A 177 1.16 0.98 13.61
N PHE A 178 0.88 2.28 13.80
CA PHE A 178 0.61 2.90 15.09
C PHE A 178 -0.68 3.73 15.01
N VAL A 179 -1.40 3.79 16.13
CA VAL A 179 -2.65 4.56 16.23
C VAL A 179 -2.40 6.05 16.05
N SER A 180 -1.39 6.60 16.74
CA SER A 180 -1.05 8.03 16.65
C SER A 180 -0.65 8.46 15.24
N ASP A 181 0.19 7.67 14.56
CA ASP A 181 0.58 7.93 13.16
C ASP A 181 -0.63 7.86 12.23
N SER A 182 -1.55 6.90 12.48
CA SER A 182 -2.74 6.70 11.64
C SER A 182 -3.69 7.90 11.72
N VAL A 183 -3.96 8.39 12.92
CA VAL A 183 -4.82 9.56 13.13
C VAL A 183 -4.19 10.81 12.49
N ALA A 184 -2.92 11.09 12.76
CA ALA A 184 -2.24 12.25 12.24
C ALA A 184 -2.10 12.23 10.71
N ALA A 185 -1.89 11.05 10.11
CA ALA A 185 -1.83 10.90 8.66
C ALA A 185 -3.18 11.15 7.98
N VAL A 186 -4.26 10.63 8.57
CA VAL A 186 -5.64 10.88 8.09
C VAL A 186 -5.94 12.37 8.13
N ASP A 187 -5.69 13.05 9.25
CA ASP A 187 -5.96 14.47 9.40
C ASP A 187 -5.18 15.30 8.37
N ALA A 188 -3.89 15.06 8.23
CA ALA A 188 -3.06 15.78 7.27
C ALA A 188 -3.49 15.55 5.80
N CYS A 189 -3.85 14.30 5.45
CA CYS A 189 -4.32 13.96 4.10
C CYS A 189 -5.68 14.58 3.79
N ALA A 190 -6.57 14.69 4.77
CA ALA A 190 -7.92 15.22 4.56
C ALA A 190 -7.94 16.72 4.23
N GLU A 191 -6.90 17.47 4.58
CA GLU A 191 -6.82 18.90 4.32
C GLU A 191 -6.85 19.26 2.81
N VAL A 192 -6.55 18.30 1.93
CA VAL A 192 -6.62 18.51 0.47
C VAL A 192 -8.03 18.35 -0.11
N GLY A 193 -9.02 17.95 0.71
CA GLY A 193 -10.43 17.87 0.33
C GLY A 193 -10.83 16.66 -0.52
N LEU A 194 -9.96 15.66 -0.64
CA LEU A 194 -10.26 14.36 -1.25
C LEU A 194 -10.67 13.33 -0.19
N PRO A 195 -11.42 12.27 -0.56
CA PRO A 195 -11.65 11.14 0.33
C PRO A 195 -10.34 10.53 0.83
N VAL A 196 -10.30 10.11 2.11
CA VAL A 196 -9.12 9.50 2.72
C VAL A 196 -9.41 8.07 3.13
N PHE A 197 -8.65 7.14 2.56
CA PHE A 197 -8.62 5.74 2.97
C PHE A 197 -7.37 5.50 3.81
N LEU A 198 -7.49 4.63 4.81
CA LEU A 198 -6.42 4.26 5.73
C LEU A 198 -6.03 2.80 5.55
N GLY A 199 -4.77 2.51 5.25
CA GLY A 199 -4.23 1.17 5.11
C GLY A 199 -3.36 0.75 6.31
N ILE A 200 -3.80 -0.25 7.08
CA ILE A 200 -3.13 -0.76 8.27
C ILE A 200 -2.37 -2.05 7.95
N ARG A 201 -1.08 -2.05 8.22
CA ARG A 201 -0.17 -3.16 7.94
C ARG A 201 0.03 -4.11 9.10
N HIS A 202 0.52 -5.32 8.74
CA HIS A 202 1.07 -6.30 9.67
C HIS A 202 0.20 -6.59 10.88
N ILE A 203 -1.03 -7.06 10.61
CA ILE A 203 -1.98 -7.42 11.65
C ILE A 203 -1.69 -8.83 12.13
N GLY A 204 -1.65 -9.01 13.45
CA GLY A 204 -1.62 -10.32 14.08
C GLY A 204 -2.99 -10.99 14.06
N GLN A 205 -3.01 -12.31 14.22
CA GLN A 205 -4.25 -13.10 14.27
C GLN A 205 -5.18 -12.73 15.43
N ASN A 206 -4.64 -12.04 16.44
CA ASN A 206 -5.38 -11.54 17.61
C ASN A 206 -5.88 -10.09 17.47
N GLY A 207 -5.78 -9.49 16.26
CA GLY A 207 -6.13 -8.09 16.02
C GLY A 207 -5.16 -7.06 16.58
N LYS A 208 -3.99 -7.48 17.09
CA LYS A 208 -2.92 -6.55 17.45
C LYS A 208 -2.27 -5.99 16.18
N MET A 209 -2.01 -4.70 16.18
CA MET A 209 -1.22 -4.06 15.15
C MET A 209 0.25 -4.46 15.35
N GLN A 210 0.92 -4.81 14.26
CA GLN A 210 2.30 -5.29 14.33
C GLN A 210 3.24 -4.28 13.70
N TYR A 211 4.27 -3.95 14.43
CA TYR A 211 5.42 -3.28 13.88
C TYR A 211 6.36 -4.29 13.21
N HIS A 212 6.79 -4.01 12.00
CA HIS A 212 7.74 -4.88 11.30
C HIS A 212 9.17 -4.44 11.58
N ASN A 213 9.77 -5.03 12.61
CA ASN A 213 11.22 -5.09 12.71
C ASN A 213 11.68 -6.47 12.21
N ALA A 214 12.52 -6.49 11.18
CA ALA A 214 13.01 -7.74 10.57
C ALA A 214 13.76 -8.68 11.55
N ASN A 215 14.16 -8.19 12.69
CA ASN A 215 14.97 -8.93 13.67
C ASN A 215 14.23 -9.28 14.97
N GLN A 216 13.00 -8.83 15.17
CA GLN A 216 12.27 -9.06 16.42
C GLN A 216 10.78 -9.24 16.14
N ASN A 217 10.15 -10.19 16.82
CA ASN A 217 8.70 -10.38 16.84
C ASN A 217 8.01 -9.25 17.65
N ASN A 218 8.34 -8.00 17.39
CA ASN A 218 7.81 -6.87 18.12
C ASN A 218 6.42 -6.53 17.60
N THR A 219 5.41 -6.94 18.34
CA THR A 219 4.05 -6.42 18.21
C THR A 219 3.95 -5.13 19.02
N THR A 220 3.31 -4.11 18.49
CA THR A 220 2.81 -3.02 19.34
C THR A 220 1.76 -3.59 20.28
N GLU A 221 1.58 -2.97 21.45
CA GLU A 221 0.45 -3.33 22.33
C GLU A 221 -0.89 -2.83 21.78
N GLU A 222 -0.88 -1.94 20.78
CA GLU A 222 -2.06 -1.33 20.17
C GLU A 222 -2.88 -2.32 19.35
N THR A 223 -4.20 -2.12 19.34
CA THR A 223 -5.18 -3.00 18.72
C THR A 223 -6.00 -2.28 17.65
N LEU A 224 -6.64 -3.05 16.76
CA LEU A 224 -7.58 -2.50 15.77
C LEU A 224 -8.80 -1.81 16.43
N ASN A 225 -9.21 -2.24 17.64
CA ASN A 225 -10.29 -1.58 18.38
C ASN A 225 -9.87 -0.21 18.91
N GLU A 226 -8.64 -0.07 19.41
CA GLU A 226 -8.10 1.22 19.84
C GLU A 226 -7.94 2.17 18.67
N LEU A 227 -7.48 1.67 17.51
CA LEU A 227 -7.43 2.43 16.28
C LEU A 227 -8.81 2.95 15.87
N ALA A 228 -9.81 2.07 15.77
CA ALA A 228 -11.15 2.46 15.36
C ALA A 228 -11.75 3.52 16.29
N LYS A 229 -11.54 3.37 17.61
CA LYS A 229 -11.98 4.35 18.61
C LYS A 229 -11.23 5.68 18.48
N ALA A 230 -9.93 5.66 18.22
CA ALA A 230 -9.15 6.88 18.06
C ALA A 230 -9.52 7.65 16.79
N LEU A 231 -10.05 6.96 15.77
CA LEU A 231 -10.53 7.57 14.53
C LEU A 231 -11.96 8.10 14.59
N GLU A 232 -12.67 7.95 15.73
CA GLU A 232 -14.00 8.54 15.90
C GLU A 232 -13.96 10.07 15.76
N GLY A 233 -14.71 10.59 14.78
CA GLY A 233 -14.73 12.02 14.49
C GLY A 233 -13.63 12.55 13.57
N HIS A 234 -12.69 11.69 13.19
CA HIS A 234 -11.66 12.00 12.18
C HIS A 234 -12.16 11.71 10.75
N PRO A 235 -11.66 12.42 9.73
CA PRO A 235 -12.18 12.35 8.36
C PRO A 235 -11.62 11.14 7.60
N VAL A 236 -11.92 9.92 8.06
CA VAL A 236 -11.55 8.66 7.41
C VAL A 236 -12.75 8.04 6.70
N ASP A 237 -12.66 7.84 5.39
CA ASP A 237 -13.74 7.29 4.56
C ASP A 237 -13.74 5.76 4.49
N ALA A 238 -12.59 5.11 4.67
CA ALA A 238 -12.48 3.65 4.73
C ALA A 238 -11.24 3.20 5.51
N ILE A 239 -11.32 2.02 6.16
CA ILE A 239 -10.18 1.36 6.80
C ILE A 239 -9.90 0.03 6.12
N LEU A 240 -8.68 -0.15 5.61
CA LEU A 240 -8.25 -1.33 4.89
C LEU A 240 -7.14 -2.07 5.63
N LEU A 241 -7.27 -3.37 5.74
CA LEU A 241 -6.22 -4.24 6.29
C LEU A 241 -5.30 -4.69 5.17
N MET A 242 -4.00 -4.32 5.26
CA MET A 242 -3.06 -4.49 4.17
C MET A 242 -1.83 -5.31 4.53
N CYS A 243 -1.15 -5.78 3.50
CA CYS A 243 0.21 -6.35 3.55
C CYS A 243 0.47 -7.37 4.66
N SER A 244 -0.59 -7.97 5.19
CA SER A 244 -0.61 -9.13 6.08
C SER A 244 -1.03 -10.37 5.29
N ASN A 245 -0.77 -11.56 5.81
CA ASN A 245 -1.28 -12.75 5.13
C ASN A 245 -2.81 -12.82 5.14
N PRO A 246 -3.44 -13.53 4.21
CA PRO A 246 -4.90 -13.61 4.09
C PRO A 246 -5.60 -14.11 5.34
N GLU A 247 -4.98 -14.99 6.12
CA GLU A 247 -5.52 -15.53 7.37
C GLU A 247 -5.57 -14.44 8.47
N ALA A 248 -4.52 -13.64 8.62
CA ALA A 248 -4.48 -12.54 9.58
C ALA A 248 -5.52 -11.45 9.23
N ILE A 249 -5.64 -11.10 7.94
CA ILE A 249 -6.69 -10.18 7.48
C ILE A 249 -8.08 -10.74 7.80
N SER A 250 -8.31 -12.04 7.54
CA SER A 250 -9.59 -12.69 7.85
C SER A 250 -9.93 -12.67 9.34
N ALA A 251 -8.92 -12.72 10.22
CA ALA A 251 -9.11 -12.57 11.65
C ALA A 251 -9.32 -11.12 12.09
N GLY A 252 -8.69 -10.16 11.41
CA GLY A 252 -8.77 -8.73 11.73
C GLY A 252 -10.06 -8.04 11.25
N LEU A 253 -10.60 -8.46 10.11
CA LEU A 253 -11.80 -7.82 9.53
C LEU A 253 -13.02 -7.81 10.46
N PRO A 254 -13.40 -8.91 11.16
CA PRO A 254 -14.49 -8.86 12.12
C PRO A 254 -14.24 -7.84 13.24
N ILE A 255 -13.00 -7.76 13.75
CA ILE A 255 -12.63 -6.87 14.83
C ILE A 255 -12.83 -5.41 14.44
N ILE A 256 -12.33 -5.01 13.25
CA ILE A 256 -12.52 -3.64 12.79
C ILE A 256 -13.98 -3.37 12.42
N ARG A 257 -14.71 -4.36 11.87
CA ARG A 257 -16.14 -4.22 11.56
C ARG A 257 -17.00 -3.96 12.79
N ASP A 258 -16.68 -4.59 13.91
CA ASP A 258 -17.42 -4.41 15.18
C ASP A 258 -17.21 -3.01 15.78
N SER A 259 -16.11 -2.33 15.43
CA SER A 259 -15.70 -1.06 16.04
C SER A 259 -15.78 0.13 15.07
N PHE A 260 -15.92 -0.09 13.76
CA PHE A 260 -15.96 0.95 12.75
C PHE A 260 -17.15 0.75 11.80
N ASN A 261 -18.02 1.75 11.70
CA ASN A 261 -19.25 1.69 10.89
C ASN A 261 -19.04 2.02 9.41
N GLY A 262 -17.93 2.64 9.04
CA GLY A 262 -17.60 3.00 7.66
C GLY A 262 -17.17 1.80 6.80
N PRO A 263 -16.87 2.02 5.52
CA PRO A 263 -16.33 1.00 4.62
C PRO A 263 -15.04 0.38 5.14
N ILE A 264 -14.91 -0.95 5.03
CA ILE A 264 -13.68 -1.68 5.35
C ILE A 264 -13.19 -2.47 4.15
N GLY A 265 -11.91 -2.83 4.14
CA GLY A 265 -11.33 -3.54 3.00
C GLY A 265 -10.14 -4.44 3.35
N ALA A 266 -9.69 -5.17 2.33
CA ALA A 266 -8.63 -6.17 2.41
C ALA A 266 -7.75 -6.19 1.18
N TYR A 267 -6.41 -6.04 1.33
CA TYR A 267 -5.43 -6.25 0.28
C TYR A 267 -4.14 -6.89 0.83
N PRO A 268 -4.07 -8.23 0.78
CA PRO A 268 -3.04 -9.02 1.44
C PRO A 268 -1.70 -9.03 0.71
N ASN A 269 -0.64 -9.36 1.46
CA ASN A 269 0.61 -9.90 0.94
C ASN A 269 0.48 -11.43 0.84
N ILE A 270 0.68 -11.99 -0.33
CA ILE A 270 0.51 -13.43 -0.59
C ILE A 270 1.82 -14.19 -0.79
N GLY A 271 2.94 -13.64 -0.34
CA GLY A 271 4.19 -14.36 -0.34
C GLY A 271 5.44 -13.55 -0.69
N TYR A 272 5.32 -12.24 -0.85
CA TYR A 272 6.49 -11.39 -0.98
C TYR A 272 7.06 -11.04 0.40
N ASN A 273 8.33 -11.35 0.63
CA ASN A 273 9.06 -10.95 1.83
C ASN A 273 10.39 -10.26 1.46
N PRO A 274 10.41 -8.93 1.32
CA PRO A 274 11.61 -8.19 0.97
C PRO A 274 12.67 -8.19 2.08
N THR A 275 12.26 -8.49 3.33
CA THR A 275 13.12 -8.47 4.52
C THR A 275 13.38 -9.86 5.10
N GLY A 276 12.87 -10.91 4.44
CA GLY A 276 13.17 -12.29 4.81
C GLY A 276 14.67 -12.55 4.88
N PRO A 277 15.11 -13.64 5.50
CA PRO A 277 16.53 -13.96 5.56
C PRO A 277 17.09 -13.93 4.14
N ILE A 278 18.03 -13.04 3.91
CA ILE A 278 18.66 -12.77 2.62
C ILE A 278 19.59 -13.95 2.22
N THR A 279 19.34 -15.11 2.75
CA THR A 279 20.06 -16.32 2.42
C THR A 279 19.74 -16.65 0.98
N ASN A 280 20.63 -16.23 0.08
CA ASN A 280 20.63 -16.55 -1.35
C ASN A 280 19.52 -15.92 -2.20
N SER A 281 18.95 -14.77 -1.82
CA SER A 281 18.04 -14.06 -2.72
C SER A 281 18.83 -13.41 -3.87
N PRO A 282 18.59 -13.81 -5.12
CA PRO A 282 19.25 -13.23 -6.30
C PRO A 282 19.03 -11.73 -6.46
N THR A 283 18.01 -11.17 -5.80
CA THR A 283 17.67 -9.73 -5.82
C THR A 283 18.73 -8.83 -5.23
N LEU A 284 19.62 -9.37 -4.41
CA LEU A 284 20.74 -8.60 -3.87
C LEU A 284 21.98 -8.62 -4.78
N THR A 285 21.97 -9.34 -5.86
CA THR A 285 23.13 -9.53 -6.75
C THR A 285 23.07 -8.72 -8.04
N ASN A 286 22.26 -7.66 -8.17
CA ASN A 286 22.09 -6.91 -9.43
C ASN A 286 21.59 -7.76 -10.63
N GLN A 287 21.31 -9.01 -10.43
CA GLN A 287 20.71 -9.88 -11.44
C GLN A 287 19.32 -10.21 -10.97
N LEU A 288 18.32 -9.52 -11.54
CA LEU A 288 16.94 -9.98 -11.41
C LEU A 288 16.89 -11.38 -12.04
N PRO A 289 16.43 -12.41 -11.29
CA PRO A 289 16.18 -13.70 -11.92
C PRO A 289 15.22 -13.46 -13.07
N SER A 290 15.52 -14.05 -14.22
CA SER A 290 14.62 -14.01 -15.36
C SER A 290 13.24 -14.52 -14.91
N GLY A 291 12.30 -13.59 -14.72
CA GLY A 291 10.92 -13.88 -14.34
C GLY A 291 10.54 -13.71 -12.86
N GLY A 292 11.45 -13.32 -11.97
CA GLY A 292 11.12 -12.98 -10.56
C GLY A 292 10.38 -14.05 -9.75
N LYS A 293 10.34 -15.29 -10.20
CA LYS A 293 9.52 -16.36 -9.64
C LYS A 293 9.97 -16.82 -8.25
N ASP A 294 11.26 -16.75 -7.97
CA ASP A 294 11.83 -17.30 -6.73
C ASP A 294 11.61 -16.39 -5.51
N ILE A 295 11.22 -15.12 -5.73
CA ILE A 295 10.97 -14.14 -4.66
C ILE A 295 9.50 -14.14 -4.28
N LEU A 296 8.64 -14.58 -5.17
CA LEU A 296 7.19 -14.56 -5.02
C LEU A 296 6.71 -15.94 -4.60
N GLN A 297 6.67 -16.19 -3.30
CA GLN A 297 6.22 -17.47 -2.73
C GLN A 297 4.68 -17.58 -2.78
N THR A 298 4.09 -17.38 -3.96
CA THR A 298 2.63 -17.37 -4.15
C THR A 298 2.01 -18.77 -4.18
N GLN A 299 2.80 -19.82 -4.16
CA GLN A 299 2.33 -21.21 -4.27
C GLN A 299 1.26 -21.62 -3.26
N ASN A 300 1.21 -20.94 -2.10
CA ASN A 300 0.17 -21.15 -1.09
C ASN A 300 -1.13 -20.39 -1.36
N TYR A 301 -1.09 -19.42 -2.28
CA TYR A 301 -2.21 -18.53 -2.57
C TYR A 301 -2.40 -18.39 -4.08
N SER A 302 -2.86 -19.48 -4.71
CA SER A 302 -3.27 -19.44 -6.12
C SER A 302 -4.41 -18.41 -6.31
N PRO A 303 -4.65 -17.94 -7.56
CA PRO A 303 -5.77 -17.04 -7.85
C PRO A 303 -7.12 -17.55 -7.32
N SER A 304 -7.42 -18.85 -7.48
CA SER A 304 -8.65 -19.45 -6.96
C SER A 304 -8.74 -19.45 -5.43
N ARG A 305 -7.63 -19.73 -4.75
CA ARG A 305 -7.59 -19.71 -3.29
C ARG A 305 -7.75 -18.29 -2.74
N LEU A 306 -7.15 -17.29 -3.38
CA LEU A 306 -7.35 -15.90 -2.97
C LEU A 306 -8.80 -15.45 -3.19
N ALA A 307 -9.45 -15.92 -4.25
CA ALA A 307 -10.87 -15.71 -4.51
C ALA A 307 -11.77 -16.30 -3.40
N GLU A 308 -11.39 -17.43 -2.80
CA GLU A 308 -12.10 -17.99 -1.63
C GLU A 308 -11.98 -17.05 -0.41
N PHE A 309 -10.82 -16.43 -0.20
CA PHE A 309 -10.66 -15.41 0.84
C PHE A 309 -11.50 -14.17 0.54
N ALA A 310 -11.51 -13.68 -0.70
CA ALA A 310 -12.35 -12.55 -1.10
C ALA A 310 -13.83 -12.81 -0.80
N THR A 311 -14.32 -14.04 -1.02
CA THR A 311 -15.68 -14.44 -0.66
C THR A 311 -15.95 -14.33 0.85
N LYS A 312 -14.98 -14.73 1.68
CA LYS A 312 -15.10 -14.61 3.14
C LYS A 312 -15.09 -13.15 3.58
N TRP A 313 -14.19 -12.34 3.02
CA TRP A 313 -14.08 -10.92 3.36
C TRP A 313 -15.33 -10.13 2.97
N LYS A 314 -15.88 -10.37 1.77
CA LYS A 314 -17.15 -9.77 1.37
C LYS A 314 -18.30 -10.13 2.34
N LYS A 315 -18.39 -11.40 2.77
CA LYS A 315 -19.37 -11.84 3.78
C LYS A 315 -19.19 -11.18 5.15
N THR A 316 -17.96 -10.78 5.51
CA THR A 316 -17.67 -10.01 6.73
C THR A 316 -17.98 -8.51 6.57
N GLY A 317 -18.41 -8.07 5.37
CA GLY A 317 -18.75 -6.68 5.08
C GLY A 317 -17.59 -5.86 4.50
N ALA A 318 -16.54 -6.50 4.00
CA ALA A 318 -15.52 -5.79 3.24
C ALA A 318 -16.10 -5.31 1.90
N GLN A 319 -15.94 -4.00 1.65
CA GLN A 319 -16.40 -3.32 0.44
C GLN A 319 -15.26 -2.96 -0.53
N ILE A 320 -14.01 -3.07 -0.10
CA ILE A 320 -12.84 -2.82 -0.94
C ILE A 320 -11.94 -4.04 -0.84
N ILE A 321 -11.80 -4.79 -1.94
CA ILE A 321 -11.08 -6.07 -1.93
C ILE A 321 -10.11 -6.11 -3.11
N GLY A 322 -8.85 -6.42 -2.83
CA GLY A 322 -7.82 -6.54 -3.84
C GLY A 322 -6.59 -7.27 -3.34
N GLY A 323 -5.41 -6.81 -3.73
CA GLY A 323 -4.15 -7.42 -3.34
C GLY A 323 -3.04 -6.39 -3.10
N CYS A 324 -2.01 -6.82 -2.39
CA CYS A 324 -0.77 -6.09 -2.19
C CYS A 324 0.39 -6.93 -2.77
N CYS A 325 1.47 -7.07 -2.04
CA CYS A 325 2.67 -7.75 -2.51
C CYS A 325 2.39 -9.16 -3.06
N ALA A 326 3.03 -9.47 -4.19
CA ALA A 326 2.94 -10.71 -4.95
C ALA A 326 1.59 -11.01 -5.62
N THR A 327 0.57 -10.17 -5.44
CA THR A 327 -0.73 -10.30 -6.12
C THR A 327 -0.66 -9.71 -7.52
N GLY A 328 -0.81 -10.54 -8.55
CA GLY A 328 -0.78 -10.12 -9.95
C GLY A 328 -2.18 -10.00 -10.57
N PRO A 329 -2.26 -9.57 -11.85
CA PRO A 329 -3.53 -9.40 -12.58
C PRO A 329 -4.38 -10.66 -12.60
N GLU A 330 -3.79 -11.85 -12.61
CA GLU A 330 -4.49 -13.14 -12.57
C GLU A 330 -5.27 -13.36 -11.28
N HIS A 331 -4.76 -12.85 -10.15
CA HIS A 331 -5.44 -12.90 -8.86
C HIS A 331 -6.63 -11.94 -8.83
N ILE A 332 -6.44 -10.71 -9.33
CA ILE A 332 -7.49 -9.70 -9.41
C ILE A 332 -8.62 -10.19 -10.33
N MET A 333 -8.27 -10.76 -11.49
CA MET A 333 -9.23 -11.36 -12.41
C MET A 333 -10.05 -12.47 -11.75
N ALA A 334 -9.43 -13.32 -10.92
CA ALA A 334 -10.12 -14.39 -10.22
C ALA A 334 -11.09 -13.88 -9.13
N MET A 335 -10.80 -12.74 -8.51
CA MET A 335 -11.67 -12.12 -7.50
C MET A 335 -12.82 -11.32 -8.10
N LYS A 336 -12.70 -10.88 -9.37
CA LYS A 336 -13.70 -10.04 -10.06
C LYS A 336 -15.14 -10.57 -9.96
N PRO A 337 -15.47 -11.83 -10.29
CA PRO A 337 -16.85 -12.31 -10.23
C PRO A 337 -17.43 -12.28 -8.81
N ILE A 338 -16.58 -12.43 -7.78
CA ILE A 338 -17.00 -12.41 -6.38
C ILE A 338 -17.29 -10.99 -5.91
N VAL A 339 -16.44 -10.05 -6.32
CA VAL A 339 -16.55 -8.65 -5.90
C VAL A 339 -17.69 -7.95 -6.61
N LYS A 340 -17.90 -8.24 -7.90
CA LYS A 340 -18.87 -7.54 -8.78
C LYS A 340 -20.28 -8.13 -8.74
N ASP A 341 -20.48 -9.36 -8.23
CA ASP A 341 -21.80 -9.97 -8.04
C ASP A 341 -22.44 -9.53 -6.71
#